data_f1eef9a8be204b5ad40ca172864b04b4
#
_entry.id   f1eef9a8be204b5ad40ca172864b04b4
#
_cell.length_a   1.000
_cell.length_b   1.000
_cell.length_c   1.000
_cell.angle_alpha   90.00
_cell.angle_beta   90.00
_cell.angle_gamma   90.00
#
_symmetry.space_group_name_H-M   'P 1'
#
loop_
_entity.id
_entity.type
_entity.pdbx_description
1 polymer ?
#
loop_
_entity_poly.entity_id
_entity_poly.type
_entity_poly.pdbx_seq_one_letter_code
_entity_poly.pdbx_strand_id
1 'polypeptide(L)'
;MGYKSVYNRFVKPVIGFVLALILFLLLWPFYLIIALAVAIESGFPVLYSPLRGGYKQKPFHIYKFRSMVKNADKIGGGTTALHDPRITKVGNFLRKTKLDEIPQLFNILRGNMSFIGPRPELLQYTDKYEGEEKLILEVRPGITDFSSIEFINLDEIVGQGNADEMYEKYVLKKKNQLRIKYAKEVSFTTDVTLFAKTVWRVVEKALSFIILKKHR
;
A
#
# COMPACT_ATOMS: atom_id res chain seq x y z
N MET A 1 -16.66 -11.29 -16.05
CA MET A 1 -15.36 -10.94 -15.45
C MET A 1 -15.55 -9.84 -14.43
N GLY A 2 -14.97 -10.01 -13.24
CA GLY A 2 -15.20 -9.17 -12.07
C GLY A 2 -14.95 -7.68 -12.28
N TYR A 3 -13.88 -7.30 -12.99
CA TYR A 3 -13.56 -5.88 -13.25
C TYR A 3 -14.66 -5.13 -14.05
N LYS A 4 -15.50 -5.83 -14.82
CA LYS A 4 -16.65 -5.26 -15.56
C LYS A 4 -17.96 -5.25 -14.74
N SER A 5 -17.97 -5.80 -13.52
CA SER A 5 -19.19 -5.95 -12.73
C SER A 5 -19.76 -4.58 -12.28
N VAL A 6 -21.06 -4.53 -12.07
CA VAL A 6 -21.78 -3.39 -11.48
C VAL A 6 -21.22 -3.08 -10.10
N TYR A 7 -20.88 -4.13 -9.32
CA TYR A 7 -20.24 -4.00 -8.03
C TYR A 7 -18.95 -3.17 -8.12
N ASN A 8 -18.00 -3.58 -8.98
CA ASN A 8 -16.71 -2.90 -9.10
C ASN A 8 -16.85 -1.45 -9.61
N ARG A 9 -17.80 -1.21 -10.51
CA ARG A 9 -17.96 0.09 -11.17
C ARG A 9 -18.69 1.12 -10.30
N PHE A 10 -19.72 0.73 -9.56
CA PHE A 10 -20.63 1.64 -8.85
C PHE A 10 -20.69 1.37 -7.35
N VAL A 11 -20.98 0.14 -6.92
CA VAL A 11 -21.25 -0.17 -5.51
C VAL A 11 -19.99 -0.03 -4.65
N LYS A 12 -18.91 -0.63 -5.06
CA LYS A 12 -17.64 -0.60 -4.34
C LYS A 12 -17.08 0.81 -4.10
N PRO A 13 -17.05 1.74 -5.08
CA PRO A 13 -16.61 3.10 -4.84
C PRO A 13 -17.48 3.85 -3.82
N VAL A 14 -18.80 3.65 -3.83
CA VAL A 14 -19.70 4.29 -2.87
C VAL A 14 -19.44 3.78 -1.45
N ILE A 15 -19.42 2.45 -1.28
CA ILE A 15 -19.10 1.83 0.02
C ILE A 15 -17.73 2.32 0.50
N GLY A 16 -16.73 2.31 -0.38
CA GLY A 16 -15.38 2.76 -0.07
C GLY A 16 -15.33 4.21 0.38
N PHE A 17 -16.04 5.10 -0.31
CA PHE A 17 -16.12 6.52 0.06
C PHE A 17 -16.74 6.72 1.45
N VAL A 18 -17.89 6.09 1.72
CA VAL A 18 -18.57 6.21 3.02
C VAL A 18 -17.71 5.70 4.17
N LEU A 19 -17.12 4.50 4.01
CA LEU A 19 -16.22 3.94 5.01
C LEU A 19 -14.96 4.79 5.21
N ALA A 20 -14.37 5.32 4.14
CA ALA A 20 -13.20 6.18 4.23
C ALA A 20 -13.52 7.51 4.94
N LEU A 21 -14.71 8.07 4.70
CA LEU A 21 -15.17 9.28 5.39
C LEU A 21 -15.33 9.05 6.89
N ILE A 22 -16.00 7.96 7.28
CA ILE A 22 -16.17 7.59 8.69
C ILE A 22 -14.81 7.40 9.36
N LEU A 23 -13.93 6.61 8.75
CA LEU A 23 -12.59 6.37 9.31
C LEU A 23 -11.76 7.66 9.37
N PHE A 24 -11.86 8.53 8.37
CA PHE A 24 -11.15 9.81 8.39
C PHE A 24 -11.60 10.69 9.56
N LEU A 25 -12.92 10.79 9.79
CA LEU A 25 -13.48 11.55 10.91
C LEU A 25 -13.13 10.95 12.28
N LEU A 26 -13.00 9.64 12.38
CA LEU A 26 -12.59 8.96 13.63
C LEU A 26 -11.09 9.08 13.89
N LEU A 27 -10.26 9.02 12.85
CA LEU A 27 -8.81 8.93 12.97
C LEU A 27 -8.09 10.29 12.90
N TRP A 28 -8.81 11.42 12.67
CA TRP A 28 -8.15 12.73 12.52
C TRP A 28 -7.26 13.14 13.70
N PRO A 29 -7.56 12.81 14.99
CA PRO A 29 -6.65 13.16 16.07
C PRO A 29 -5.32 12.38 15.96
N PHE A 30 -5.39 11.11 15.52
CA PHE A 30 -4.18 10.30 15.29
C PHE A 30 -3.33 10.84 14.15
N TYR A 31 -3.95 11.42 13.12
CA TYR A 31 -3.21 12.11 12.05
C TYR A 31 -2.33 13.23 12.62
N LEU A 32 -2.85 14.03 13.54
CA LEU A 32 -2.09 15.12 14.14
C LEU A 32 -0.94 14.61 14.99
N ILE A 33 -1.18 13.58 15.81
CA ILE A 33 -0.16 12.97 16.68
C ILE A 33 0.97 12.39 15.80
N ILE A 34 0.64 11.63 14.77
CA ILE A 34 1.63 11.03 13.87
C ILE A 34 2.37 12.12 13.09
N ALA A 35 1.65 13.12 12.57
CA ALA A 35 2.26 14.23 11.85
C ALA A 35 3.27 14.99 12.73
N LEU A 36 2.94 15.23 14.00
CA LEU A 36 3.83 15.88 14.97
C LEU A 36 5.06 15.00 15.24
N ALA A 37 4.88 13.70 15.47
CA ALA A 37 6.00 12.77 15.69
C ALA A 37 6.97 12.73 14.50
N VAL A 38 6.44 12.69 13.27
CA VAL A 38 7.25 12.75 12.04
C VAL A 38 7.95 14.10 11.91
N ALA A 39 7.25 15.21 12.21
CA ALA A 39 7.81 16.55 12.12
C ALA A 39 8.96 16.76 13.11
N ILE A 40 8.83 16.26 14.34
CA ILE A 40 9.88 16.35 15.38
C ILE A 40 11.11 15.53 14.96
N GLU A 41 10.94 14.30 14.47
CA GLU A 41 12.07 13.43 14.15
C GLU A 41 12.79 13.84 12.85
N SER A 42 12.05 14.22 11.81
CA SER A 42 12.61 14.38 10.47
C SER A 42 12.22 15.66 9.75
N GLY A 43 11.46 16.57 10.41
CA GLY A 43 11.04 17.87 9.87
C GLY A 43 9.90 17.78 8.86
N PHE A 44 9.69 18.84 8.08
CA PHE A 44 8.67 18.91 7.02
C PHE A 44 9.23 18.54 5.64
N PRO A 45 8.36 18.08 4.68
CA PRO A 45 6.94 17.78 4.82
C PRO A 45 6.70 16.48 5.60
N VAL A 46 5.58 16.36 6.34
CA VAL A 46 5.22 15.15 7.10
C VAL A 46 4.64 14.03 6.22
N LEU A 47 4.13 14.39 5.05
CA LEU A 47 3.62 13.45 4.06
C LEU A 47 4.66 13.22 2.96
N TYR A 48 4.68 12.00 2.47
CA TYR A 48 5.36 11.56 1.25
C TYR A 48 4.30 11.15 0.22
N SER A 49 4.39 11.68 -0.99
CA SER A 49 3.35 11.45 -2.00
C SER A 49 3.95 11.12 -3.38
N PRO A 50 4.51 9.93 -3.55
CA PRO A 50 5.08 9.49 -4.83
C PRO A 50 3.99 9.23 -5.87
N LEU A 51 4.37 9.38 -7.15
CA LEU A 51 3.51 9.07 -8.28
C LEU A 51 3.45 7.55 -8.49
N ARG A 52 2.25 7.03 -8.80
CA ARG A 52 1.98 5.61 -9.03
C ARG A 52 1.02 5.41 -10.20
N GLY A 53 1.09 4.23 -10.82
CA GLY A 53 0.11 3.81 -11.80
C GLY A 53 -1.27 3.62 -11.17
N GLY A 54 -2.30 4.14 -11.83
CA GLY A 54 -3.65 4.14 -11.32
C GLY A 54 -4.70 3.59 -12.28
N TYR A 55 -5.96 3.72 -11.90
CA TYR A 55 -7.10 3.25 -12.68
C TYR A 55 -7.12 3.82 -14.09
N LYS A 56 -7.29 2.94 -15.10
CA LYS A 56 -7.28 3.28 -16.52
C LYS A 56 -6.00 4.03 -16.95
N GLN A 57 -4.87 3.57 -16.43
CA GLN A 57 -3.54 4.12 -16.74
C GLN A 57 -3.36 5.60 -16.33
N LYS A 58 -4.25 6.14 -15.49
CA LYS A 58 -4.13 7.52 -15.00
C LYS A 58 -3.21 7.57 -13.79
N PRO A 59 -2.01 8.15 -13.88
CA PRO A 59 -1.12 8.27 -12.73
C PRO A 59 -1.76 9.12 -11.62
N PHE A 60 -1.44 8.79 -10.37
CA PHE A 60 -1.91 9.54 -9.22
C PHE A 60 -0.86 9.57 -8.10
N HIS A 61 -0.94 10.57 -7.24
CA HIS A 61 -0.12 10.67 -6.05
C HIS A 61 -0.72 9.85 -4.90
N ILE A 62 0.01 8.83 -4.43
CA ILE A 62 -0.39 8.07 -3.24
C ILE A 62 0.12 8.79 -1.99
N TYR A 63 -0.74 9.01 -0.99
CA TYR A 63 -0.37 9.70 0.24
C TYR A 63 0.06 8.73 1.34
N LYS A 64 1.20 9.02 1.97
CA LYS A 64 1.71 8.28 3.13
C LYS A 64 2.33 9.24 4.13
N PHE A 65 2.37 8.87 5.41
CA PHE A 65 3.29 9.54 6.32
C PHE A 65 4.72 9.23 5.93
N ARG A 66 5.59 10.23 6.02
CA ARG A 66 7.01 10.04 5.71
C ARG A 66 7.65 9.17 6.79
N SER A 67 8.16 8.02 6.39
CA SER A 67 8.79 7.02 7.24
C SER A 67 10.30 6.86 6.97
N MET A 68 10.83 7.68 6.07
CA MET A 68 12.25 7.71 5.70
C MET A 68 12.81 9.13 5.81
N VAL A 69 14.13 9.26 5.82
CA VAL A 69 14.82 10.55 5.75
C VAL A 69 14.41 11.34 4.50
N LYS A 70 14.64 12.66 4.51
CA LYS A 70 14.35 13.50 3.34
C LYS A 70 15.14 13.02 2.12
N ASN A 71 14.50 13.07 0.95
CA ASN A 71 15.10 12.68 -0.33
C ASN A 71 15.62 11.22 -0.35
N ALA A 72 15.02 10.32 0.42
CA ALA A 72 15.38 8.91 0.46
C ALA A 72 15.31 8.24 -0.93
N ASP A 73 14.43 8.70 -1.80
CA ASP A 73 14.27 8.30 -3.19
C ASP A 73 15.49 8.66 -4.08
N LYS A 74 16.26 9.69 -3.70
CA LYS A 74 17.50 10.07 -4.38
C LYS A 74 18.73 9.28 -3.90
N ILE A 75 18.63 8.68 -2.72
CA ILE A 75 19.73 7.93 -2.09
C ILE A 75 19.70 6.46 -2.48
N GLY A 76 18.51 5.92 -2.78
CA GLY A 76 18.32 4.51 -3.13
C GLY A 76 17.07 4.28 -3.95
N GLY A 77 16.83 3.02 -4.34
CA GLY A 77 15.75 2.60 -5.21
C GLY A 77 14.34 2.69 -4.59
N GLY A 78 13.35 2.30 -5.38
CA GLY A 78 11.93 2.35 -5.01
C GLY A 78 11.50 1.24 -4.06
N THR A 79 12.24 0.13 -4.01
CA THR A 79 11.98 -1.01 -3.13
C THR A 79 12.74 -0.84 -1.81
N THR A 80 12.06 -1.12 -0.70
CA THR A 80 12.68 -1.05 0.63
C THR A 80 13.40 -2.36 0.93
N ALA A 81 14.69 -2.29 1.23
CA ALA A 81 15.50 -3.42 1.65
C ALA A 81 15.27 -3.80 3.12
N LEU A 82 15.72 -4.99 3.50
CA LEU A 82 15.78 -5.39 4.90
C LEU A 82 16.80 -4.51 5.64
N HIS A 83 16.42 -3.97 6.79
CA HIS A 83 17.24 -3.01 7.58
C HIS A 83 17.67 -1.76 6.80
N ASP A 84 16.80 -1.25 5.93
CA ASP A 84 17.06 -0.07 5.11
C ASP A 84 17.45 1.14 5.99
N PRO A 85 18.67 1.69 5.85
CA PRO A 85 19.18 2.76 6.71
C PRO A 85 18.44 4.10 6.52
N ARG A 86 17.65 4.22 5.45
CA ARG A 86 16.84 5.41 5.20
C ARG A 86 15.64 5.52 6.15
N ILE A 87 15.24 4.41 6.81
CA ILE A 87 14.06 4.37 7.68
C ILE A 87 14.37 5.07 9.01
N THR A 88 13.54 6.04 9.40
CA THR A 88 13.64 6.73 10.70
C THR A 88 13.11 5.84 11.83
N LYS A 89 13.35 6.20 13.11
CA LYS A 89 12.85 5.43 14.27
C LYS A 89 11.32 5.44 14.33
N VAL A 90 10.69 6.62 14.19
CA VAL A 90 9.23 6.77 14.07
C VAL A 90 8.74 6.03 12.82
N GLY A 91 9.43 6.21 11.70
CA GLY A 91 9.13 5.53 10.44
C GLY A 91 9.12 4.01 10.56
N ASN A 92 10.05 3.42 11.29
CA ASN A 92 10.08 1.97 11.54
C ASN A 92 8.82 1.51 12.28
N PHE A 93 8.41 2.22 13.33
CA PHE A 93 7.17 1.94 14.03
C PHE A 93 5.96 2.05 13.10
N LEU A 94 5.84 3.16 12.36
CA LEU A 94 4.73 3.38 11.42
C LEU A 94 4.63 2.28 10.37
N ARG A 95 5.75 1.86 9.79
CA ARG A 95 5.80 0.80 8.77
C ARG A 95 5.43 -0.58 9.34
N LYS A 96 5.91 -0.91 10.53
CA LYS A 96 5.60 -2.20 11.20
C LYS A 96 4.12 -2.29 11.59
N THR A 97 3.50 -1.17 11.95
CA THR A 97 2.07 -1.08 12.30
C THR A 97 1.17 -0.71 11.12
N LYS A 98 1.74 -0.41 9.93
CA LYS A 98 1.01 0.07 8.74
C LYS A 98 0.31 1.43 8.94
N LEU A 99 0.63 2.16 9.99
CA LEU A 99 0.07 3.48 10.26
C LEU A 99 0.56 4.54 9.25
N ASP A 100 1.71 4.32 8.60
CA ASP A 100 2.20 5.19 7.53
C ASP A 100 1.24 5.27 6.34
N GLU A 101 0.34 4.31 6.18
CA GLU A 101 -0.59 4.23 5.05
C GLU A 101 -1.98 4.84 5.31
N ILE A 102 -2.27 5.28 6.57
CA ILE A 102 -3.55 5.91 6.90
C ILE A 102 -3.90 7.10 5.97
N PRO A 103 -2.95 7.96 5.52
CA PRO A 103 -3.25 9.03 4.59
C PRO A 103 -3.83 8.58 3.23
N GLN A 104 -3.74 7.30 2.87
CA GLN A 104 -4.39 6.78 1.66
C GLN A 104 -5.93 6.86 1.72
N LEU A 105 -6.53 7.08 2.90
CA LEU A 105 -7.95 7.42 3.00
C LEU A 105 -8.31 8.64 2.14
N PHE A 106 -7.43 9.64 2.02
CA PHE A 106 -7.61 10.76 1.09
C PHE A 106 -7.65 10.31 -0.37
N ASN A 107 -6.86 9.30 -0.75
CA ASN A 107 -6.90 8.75 -2.09
C ASN A 107 -8.23 8.05 -2.39
N ILE A 108 -8.81 7.37 -1.37
CA ILE A 108 -10.12 6.73 -1.50
C ILE A 108 -11.21 7.79 -1.62
N LEU A 109 -11.20 8.82 -0.77
CA LEU A 109 -12.16 9.94 -0.82
C LEU A 109 -12.11 10.70 -2.15
N ARG A 110 -10.95 10.78 -2.79
CA ARG A 110 -10.77 11.36 -4.13
C ARG A 110 -11.13 10.41 -5.27
N GLY A 111 -11.51 9.16 -4.97
CA GLY A 111 -11.85 8.15 -5.98
C GLY A 111 -10.66 7.56 -6.74
N ASN A 112 -9.43 7.88 -6.35
CA ASN A 112 -8.21 7.34 -6.96
C ASN A 112 -7.92 5.90 -6.52
N MET A 113 -8.37 5.51 -5.31
CA MET A 113 -8.14 4.21 -4.69
C MET A 113 -9.43 3.59 -4.13
N SER A 114 -9.32 2.33 -3.74
CA SER A 114 -10.28 1.56 -2.93
C SER A 114 -9.56 0.98 -1.71
N PHE A 115 -10.29 0.45 -0.72
CA PHE A 115 -9.67 -0.34 0.35
C PHE A 115 -9.01 -1.61 -0.21
N ILE A 116 -9.74 -2.32 -1.03
CA ILE A 116 -9.29 -3.58 -1.65
C ILE A 116 -9.08 -3.35 -3.15
N GLY A 117 -7.93 -3.78 -3.65
CA GLY A 117 -7.57 -3.65 -5.06
C GLY A 117 -6.07 -3.87 -5.25
N PRO A 118 -5.61 -4.04 -6.49
CA PRO A 118 -4.20 -4.19 -6.79
C PRO A 118 -3.40 -3.04 -6.19
N ARG A 119 -2.38 -3.37 -5.38
CA ARG A 119 -1.53 -2.34 -4.78
C ARG A 119 -0.84 -1.52 -5.88
N PRO A 120 -0.92 -0.16 -5.81
CA PRO A 120 -0.40 0.70 -6.88
C PRO A 120 1.12 0.56 -7.01
N GLU A 121 1.57 0.36 -8.25
CA GLU A 121 2.98 0.09 -8.59
C GLU A 121 3.66 1.34 -9.17
N LEU A 122 4.98 1.33 -9.24
CA LEU A 122 5.79 2.35 -9.89
C LEU A 122 5.44 2.47 -11.38
N LEU A 123 5.48 3.69 -11.94
CA LEU A 123 5.18 3.92 -13.35
C LEU A 123 6.11 3.11 -14.27
N GLN A 124 7.39 3.00 -13.93
CA GLN A 124 8.37 2.21 -14.70
C GLN A 124 7.94 0.75 -14.93
N TYR A 125 7.07 0.21 -14.07
CA TYR A 125 6.51 -1.14 -14.22
C TYR A 125 5.14 -1.10 -14.91
N THR A 126 4.25 -0.18 -14.50
CA THR A 126 2.90 -0.14 -15.08
C THR A 126 2.87 0.29 -16.54
N ASP A 127 3.83 1.10 -16.96
CA ASP A 127 3.96 1.54 -18.36
C ASP A 127 4.40 0.39 -19.30
N LYS A 128 4.96 -0.67 -18.71
CA LYS A 128 5.37 -1.89 -19.43
C LYS A 128 4.32 -3.00 -19.41
N TYR A 129 3.15 -2.78 -18.80
CA TYR A 129 2.11 -3.80 -18.73
C TYR A 129 1.57 -4.15 -20.12
N GLU A 130 1.61 -5.44 -20.44
CA GLU A 130 1.13 -6.00 -21.71
C GLU A 130 0.13 -7.13 -21.47
N GLY A 131 -0.63 -7.48 -22.50
CA GLY A 131 -1.56 -8.59 -22.46
C GLY A 131 -2.52 -8.52 -21.26
N GLU A 132 -2.56 -9.57 -20.46
CA GLU A 132 -3.41 -9.67 -19.28
C GLU A 132 -3.01 -8.72 -18.14
N GLU A 133 -1.78 -8.24 -18.09
CA GLU A 133 -1.34 -7.29 -17.06
C GLU A 133 -2.12 -5.97 -17.15
N LYS A 134 -2.59 -5.56 -18.32
CA LYS A 134 -3.47 -4.39 -18.48
C LYS A 134 -4.76 -4.49 -17.67
N LEU A 135 -5.23 -5.70 -17.37
CA LEU A 135 -6.40 -5.90 -16.50
C LEU A 135 -6.19 -5.36 -15.07
N ILE A 136 -4.94 -5.31 -14.61
CA ILE A 136 -4.59 -4.73 -13.30
C ILE A 136 -5.06 -3.27 -13.22
N LEU A 137 -4.98 -2.54 -14.33
CA LEU A 137 -5.34 -1.13 -14.40
C LEU A 137 -6.84 -0.90 -14.71
N GLU A 138 -7.63 -1.96 -14.96
CA GLU A 138 -9.07 -1.90 -15.15
C GLU A 138 -9.88 -1.91 -13.84
N VAL A 139 -9.19 -2.02 -12.70
CA VAL A 139 -9.77 -1.87 -11.35
C VAL A 139 -9.05 -0.76 -10.60
N ARG A 140 -9.76 -0.09 -9.68
CA ARG A 140 -9.09 0.92 -8.83
C ARG A 140 -8.02 0.25 -7.98
N PRO A 141 -6.82 0.84 -7.88
CA PRO A 141 -5.81 0.35 -6.96
C PRO A 141 -6.33 0.37 -5.52
N GLY A 142 -5.79 -0.52 -4.68
CA GLY A 142 -6.21 -0.67 -3.30
C GLY A 142 -5.07 -0.53 -2.29
N ILE A 143 -5.45 -0.43 -1.02
CA ILE A 143 -4.50 -0.51 0.10
C ILE A 143 -3.97 -1.94 0.20
N THR A 144 -4.82 -2.94 -0.06
CA THR A 144 -4.49 -4.36 0.03
C THR A 144 -5.14 -5.19 -1.07
N ASP A 145 -4.53 -6.33 -1.37
CA ASP A 145 -4.98 -7.33 -2.33
C ASP A 145 -4.35 -8.69 -2.01
N PHE A 146 -4.56 -9.72 -2.85
CA PHE A 146 -3.89 -11.02 -2.72
C PHE A 146 -2.37 -10.89 -2.63
N SER A 147 -1.78 -10.01 -3.45
CA SER A 147 -0.33 -9.82 -3.49
C SER A 147 0.23 -9.16 -2.22
N SER A 148 -0.51 -8.23 -1.64
CA SER A 148 -0.14 -7.56 -0.40
C SER A 148 -0.12 -8.50 0.79
N ILE A 149 -1.04 -9.47 0.83
CA ILE A 149 -1.12 -10.49 1.89
C ILE A 149 0.02 -11.52 1.72
N GLU A 150 0.23 -12.00 0.50
CA GLU A 150 1.27 -12.98 0.18
C GLU A 150 2.69 -12.43 0.48
N PHE A 151 2.93 -11.18 0.10
CA PHE A 151 4.22 -10.51 0.25
C PHE A 151 4.25 -9.51 1.42
N ILE A 152 3.59 -9.82 2.54
CA ILE A 152 3.56 -8.93 3.71
C ILE A 152 4.95 -8.66 4.32
N ASN A 153 5.88 -9.60 4.14
CA ASN A 153 7.29 -9.53 4.53
C ASN A 153 8.21 -9.36 3.30
N LEU A 154 7.84 -8.47 2.39
CA LEU A 154 8.60 -8.23 1.16
C LEU A 154 10.06 -7.86 1.42
N ASP A 155 10.32 -7.07 2.45
CA ASP A 155 11.66 -6.65 2.88
C ASP A 155 12.57 -7.85 3.22
N GLU A 156 12.03 -8.89 3.82
CA GLU A 156 12.76 -10.14 4.11
C GLU A 156 13.08 -10.92 2.81
N ILE A 157 12.16 -10.91 1.84
CA ILE A 157 12.32 -11.63 0.57
C ILE A 157 13.37 -10.97 -0.33
N VAL A 158 13.38 -9.64 -0.41
CA VAL A 158 14.35 -8.90 -1.23
C VAL A 158 15.72 -8.77 -0.56
N GLY A 159 15.79 -8.96 0.77
CA GLY A 159 17.05 -8.98 1.53
C GLY A 159 17.73 -7.60 1.62
N GLN A 160 19.05 -7.62 1.84
CA GLN A 160 19.87 -6.41 2.07
C GLN A 160 20.58 -5.88 0.82
N GLY A 161 20.55 -6.60 -0.29
CA GLY A 161 21.26 -6.25 -1.52
C GLY A 161 20.52 -5.21 -2.38
N ASN A 162 20.65 -5.34 -3.70
CA ASN A 162 19.89 -4.54 -4.65
C ASN A 162 18.41 -4.97 -4.62
N ALA A 163 17.62 -4.33 -3.75
CA ALA A 163 16.23 -4.69 -3.51
C ALA A 163 15.35 -4.54 -4.76
N ASP A 164 15.64 -3.58 -5.65
CA ASP A 164 14.88 -3.40 -6.89
C ASP A 164 15.14 -4.57 -7.87
N GLU A 165 16.38 -5.00 -8.03
CA GLU A 165 16.71 -6.15 -8.88
C GLU A 165 16.09 -7.45 -8.36
N MET A 166 16.17 -7.68 -7.04
CA MET A 166 15.56 -8.85 -6.40
C MET A 166 14.04 -8.82 -6.55
N TYR A 167 13.42 -7.63 -6.42
CA TYR A 167 12.01 -7.45 -6.63
C TYR A 167 11.59 -7.80 -8.08
N GLU A 168 12.29 -7.25 -9.06
CA GLU A 168 11.99 -7.51 -10.49
C GLU A 168 12.13 -8.99 -10.83
N LYS A 169 13.23 -9.62 -10.38
CA LYS A 169 13.56 -10.99 -10.73
C LYS A 169 12.66 -12.04 -10.07
N TYR A 170 12.31 -11.86 -8.78
CA TYR A 170 11.70 -12.93 -8.01
C TYR A 170 10.26 -12.62 -7.56
N VAL A 171 9.85 -11.35 -7.54
CA VAL A 171 8.60 -10.94 -6.92
C VAL A 171 7.58 -10.38 -7.91
N LEU A 172 8.00 -9.50 -8.81
CA LEU A 172 7.11 -8.71 -9.67
C LEU A 172 6.15 -9.58 -10.48
N LYS A 173 6.67 -10.63 -11.14
CA LYS A 173 5.84 -11.54 -11.96
C LYS A 173 4.74 -12.22 -11.13
N LYS A 174 5.08 -12.76 -9.96
CA LYS A 174 4.10 -13.42 -9.08
C LYS A 174 3.08 -12.43 -8.52
N LYS A 175 3.51 -11.23 -8.17
CA LYS A 175 2.59 -10.14 -7.76
C LYS A 175 1.62 -9.79 -8.87
N ASN A 176 2.08 -9.65 -10.12
CA ASN A 176 1.22 -9.33 -11.24
C ASN A 176 0.20 -10.45 -11.51
N GLN A 177 0.59 -11.72 -11.39
CA GLN A 177 -0.37 -12.84 -11.47
C GLN A 177 -1.48 -12.73 -10.41
N LEU A 178 -1.15 -12.41 -9.16
CA LEU A 178 -2.12 -12.25 -8.08
C LEU A 178 -3.02 -11.01 -8.29
N ARG A 179 -2.47 -9.93 -8.84
CA ARG A 179 -3.22 -8.72 -9.20
C ARG A 179 -4.17 -8.96 -10.37
N ILE A 180 -3.75 -9.73 -11.39
CA ILE A 180 -4.60 -10.16 -12.49
C ILE A 180 -5.73 -11.04 -11.96
N LYS A 181 -5.41 -12.01 -11.09
CA LYS A 181 -6.42 -12.84 -10.42
C LYS A 181 -7.45 -11.95 -9.72
N TYR A 182 -7.03 -10.97 -8.95
CA TYR A 182 -7.94 -10.05 -8.30
C TYR A 182 -8.84 -9.30 -9.30
N ALA A 183 -8.28 -8.75 -10.37
CA ALA A 183 -9.05 -8.04 -11.38
C ALA A 183 -10.13 -8.92 -12.05
N LYS A 184 -9.83 -10.21 -12.23
CA LYS A 184 -10.79 -11.20 -12.77
C LYS A 184 -11.88 -11.59 -11.77
N GLU A 185 -11.55 -11.67 -10.47
CA GLU A 185 -12.39 -12.21 -9.39
C GLU A 185 -13.04 -11.14 -8.50
N VAL A 186 -12.82 -9.84 -8.76
CA VAL A 186 -13.35 -8.77 -7.89
C VAL A 186 -14.87 -8.90 -7.73
N SER A 187 -15.29 -9.04 -6.48
CA SER A 187 -16.66 -9.17 -6.02
C SER A 187 -16.77 -8.72 -4.57
N PHE A 188 -17.98 -8.53 -4.07
CA PHE A 188 -18.20 -8.19 -2.67
C PHE A 188 -17.59 -9.24 -1.73
N THR A 189 -17.82 -10.53 -2.01
CA THR A 189 -17.29 -11.64 -1.20
C THR A 189 -15.77 -11.67 -1.21
N THR A 190 -15.14 -11.48 -2.39
CA THR A 190 -13.68 -11.40 -2.50
C THR A 190 -13.12 -10.26 -1.67
N ASP A 191 -13.74 -9.08 -1.75
CA ASP A 191 -13.30 -7.89 -1.02
C ASP A 191 -13.41 -8.08 0.50
N VAL A 192 -14.55 -8.60 1.00
CA VAL A 192 -14.74 -8.88 2.43
C VAL A 192 -13.74 -9.92 2.94
N THR A 193 -13.51 -10.98 2.17
CA THR A 193 -12.54 -12.03 2.52
C THR A 193 -11.10 -11.48 2.61
N LEU A 194 -10.69 -10.67 1.63
CA LEU A 194 -9.37 -10.04 1.63
C LEU A 194 -9.22 -9.02 2.75
N PHE A 195 -10.27 -8.25 3.03
CA PHE A 195 -10.28 -7.33 4.16
C PHE A 195 -10.03 -8.06 5.49
N ALA A 196 -10.82 -9.10 5.77
CA ALA A 196 -10.68 -9.88 6.99
C ALA A 196 -9.29 -10.52 7.12
N LYS A 197 -8.77 -11.12 6.04
CA LYS A 197 -7.41 -11.67 6.01
C LYS A 197 -6.34 -10.61 6.24
N THR A 198 -6.50 -9.42 5.66
CA THR A 198 -5.54 -8.32 5.85
C THR A 198 -5.52 -7.85 7.29
N VAL A 199 -6.69 -7.61 7.90
CA VAL A 199 -6.79 -7.21 9.31
C VAL A 199 -6.08 -8.23 10.20
N TRP A 200 -6.36 -9.51 9.99
CA TRP A 200 -5.72 -10.59 10.74
C TRP A 200 -4.19 -10.55 10.62
N ARG A 201 -3.67 -10.48 9.40
CA ARG A 201 -2.22 -10.45 9.13
C ARG A 201 -1.53 -9.21 9.67
N VAL A 202 -2.18 -8.05 9.59
CA VAL A 202 -1.62 -6.80 10.15
C VAL A 202 -1.58 -6.86 11.67
N VAL A 203 -2.65 -7.36 12.31
CA VAL A 203 -2.69 -7.52 13.77
C VAL A 203 -1.63 -8.52 14.23
N GLU A 204 -1.52 -9.68 13.58
CA GLU A 204 -0.49 -10.70 13.86
C GLU A 204 0.92 -10.10 13.79
N LYS A 205 1.21 -9.36 12.70
CA LYS A 205 2.53 -8.71 12.51
C LYS A 205 2.79 -7.61 13.55
N ALA A 206 1.80 -6.80 13.89
CA ALA A 206 1.92 -5.76 14.89
C ALA A 206 2.15 -6.34 16.30
N LEU A 207 1.41 -7.39 16.67
CA LEU A 207 1.57 -8.06 17.96
C LEU A 207 2.94 -8.73 18.07
N SER A 208 3.39 -9.46 17.05
CA SER A 208 4.73 -10.06 17.03
C SER A 208 5.84 -9.02 17.22
N PHE A 209 5.72 -7.86 16.56
CA PHE A 209 6.68 -6.77 16.71
C PHE A 209 6.72 -6.20 18.14
N ILE A 210 5.55 -6.01 18.78
CA ILE A 210 5.45 -5.47 20.14
C ILE A 210 5.99 -6.47 21.16
N ILE A 211 5.66 -7.76 21.02
CA ILE A 211 6.11 -8.83 21.93
C ILE A 211 7.61 -9.01 21.87
N LEU A 212 8.18 -9.09 20.66
CA LEU A 212 9.63 -9.24 20.47
C LEU A 212 10.42 -8.05 21.00
N LYS A 213 9.85 -6.83 20.98
CA LYS A 213 10.49 -5.63 21.55
C LYS A 213 10.48 -5.63 23.08
N LYS A 214 9.55 -6.34 23.73
CA LYS A 214 9.45 -6.42 25.20
C LYS A 214 10.51 -7.37 25.79
N HIS A 215 11.06 -8.29 25.01
CA HIS A 215 12.06 -9.27 25.41
C HIS A 215 13.51 -8.90 25.02
N ARG A 216 13.72 -7.70 24.50
CA ARG A 216 15.06 -7.09 24.26
C ARG A 216 15.26 -5.87 25.17
#